data_b445a0081c3b116e50647e5a91427c16
#
_entry.id   b445a0081c3b116e50647e5a91427c16
#
_cell.length_a   1.000
_cell.length_b   1.000
_cell.length_c   1.000
_cell.angle_alpha   90.00
_cell.angle_beta   90.00
_cell.angle_gamma   90.00
#
_symmetry.space_group_name_H-M   'P 1'
#
loop_
_entity.id
_entity.type
_entity.pdbx_description
1 polymer ?
#
loop_
_entity_poly.entity_id
_entity_poly.type
_entity_poly.pdbx_seq_one_letter_code
_entity_poly.pdbx_strand_id
1 'polypeptide(L)'
;MKKVALATGSILVIAGSSLWIYIHHFAAPKINVPLHQAVGRVMAEETAKLVDNKGKIVVIAIETARDAELKVQLDEFEKTLKKLSGITVAKTYMLETDNRAKYGTGSGLSARRFIRIVNKNTAADALVSFVGAPELKDDEIGQLQARPKFIAESRSAEKLTKLFAKQLLQVAIVSRFQFPAPVEGNPGTLRQWFDKRFQVVTAETVGALPTGTAE
;
A
#
# COMPACT_ATOMS: atom_id res chain seq x y z
N MET A 1 -46.64 33.90 -20.39
CA MET A 1 -45.21 33.84 -20.82
C MET A 1 -44.21 34.03 -19.67
N LYS A 2 -44.27 35.06 -18.80
CA LYS A 2 -43.31 35.28 -17.71
C LYS A 2 -43.16 34.10 -16.72
N LYS A 3 -44.28 33.42 -16.34
CA LYS A 3 -44.24 32.27 -15.42
C LYS A 3 -43.53 31.05 -15.98
N VAL A 4 -43.69 30.78 -17.29
CA VAL A 4 -43.02 29.67 -17.97
C VAL A 4 -41.51 29.94 -18.07
N ALA A 5 -41.12 31.15 -18.44
CA ALA A 5 -39.68 31.53 -18.50
C ALA A 5 -39.00 31.41 -17.13
N LEU A 6 -39.71 31.76 -16.05
CA LEU A 6 -39.18 31.64 -14.67
C LEU A 6 -39.00 30.18 -14.27
N ALA A 7 -39.97 29.31 -14.58
CA ALA A 7 -39.91 27.87 -14.31
C ALA A 7 -38.77 27.20 -15.09
N THR A 8 -38.60 27.53 -16.37
CA THR A 8 -37.52 26.99 -17.21
C THR A 8 -36.15 27.43 -16.67
N GLY A 9 -35.99 28.71 -16.27
CA GLY A 9 -34.78 29.22 -15.66
C GLY A 9 -34.40 28.47 -14.37
N SER A 10 -35.38 28.23 -13.49
CA SER A 10 -35.15 27.50 -12.23
C SER A 10 -34.69 26.04 -12.48
N ILE A 11 -35.29 25.36 -13.46
CA ILE A 11 -34.88 23.99 -13.81
C ILE A 11 -33.46 23.94 -14.33
N LEU A 12 -33.01 24.89 -15.15
CA LEU A 12 -31.68 24.97 -15.67
C LEU A 12 -30.66 25.23 -14.55
N VAL A 13 -30.97 26.09 -13.58
CA VAL A 13 -30.13 26.34 -12.43
C VAL A 13 -29.97 25.09 -11.54
N ILE A 14 -31.07 24.39 -11.27
CA ILE A 14 -31.05 23.15 -10.49
C ILE A 14 -30.23 22.08 -11.21
N ALA A 15 -30.44 21.87 -12.50
CA ALA A 15 -29.70 20.89 -13.29
C ALA A 15 -28.20 21.22 -13.33
N GLY A 16 -27.84 22.48 -13.57
CA GLY A 16 -26.46 22.95 -13.58
C GLY A 16 -25.78 22.79 -12.22
N SER A 17 -26.46 23.15 -11.13
CA SER A 17 -25.94 22.96 -9.77
C SER A 17 -25.77 21.50 -9.41
N SER A 18 -26.72 20.65 -9.77
CA SER A 18 -26.65 19.20 -9.53
C SER A 18 -25.49 18.56 -10.31
N LEU A 19 -25.30 18.94 -11.57
CA LEU A 19 -24.18 18.49 -12.39
C LEU A 19 -22.84 18.96 -11.83
N TRP A 20 -22.75 20.22 -11.39
CA TRP A 20 -21.54 20.77 -10.78
C TRP A 20 -21.19 20.02 -9.47
N ILE A 21 -22.17 19.78 -8.59
CA ILE A 21 -21.99 18.99 -7.36
C ILE A 21 -21.52 17.57 -7.71
N TYR A 22 -22.16 16.92 -8.70
CA TYR A 22 -21.78 15.59 -9.14
C TYR A 22 -20.32 15.53 -9.58
N ILE A 23 -19.88 16.46 -10.45
CA ILE A 23 -18.52 16.51 -10.97
C ILE A 23 -17.49 16.79 -9.87
N HIS A 24 -17.82 17.65 -8.88
CA HIS A 24 -16.85 18.09 -7.87
C HIS A 24 -16.86 17.24 -6.59
N HIS A 25 -17.98 16.61 -6.24
CA HIS A 25 -18.11 15.86 -5.00
C HIS A 25 -18.25 14.34 -5.18
N PHE A 26 -18.76 13.89 -6.32
CA PHE A 26 -18.99 12.47 -6.55
C PHE A 26 -18.12 11.87 -7.66
N ALA A 27 -17.38 12.68 -8.42
CA ALA A 27 -16.37 12.14 -9.32
C ALA A 27 -15.31 11.38 -8.52
N ALA A 28 -14.96 10.19 -8.98
CA ALA A 28 -13.91 9.41 -8.35
C ALA A 28 -12.61 10.23 -8.25
N PRO A 29 -11.92 10.21 -7.11
CA PRO A 29 -10.67 10.95 -6.94
C PRO A 29 -9.69 10.54 -8.04
N LYS A 30 -9.06 11.53 -8.68
CA LYS A 30 -8.02 11.28 -9.69
C LYS A 30 -6.81 10.67 -9.00
N ILE A 31 -6.57 9.38 -9.24
CA ILE A 31 -5.39 8.70 -8.73
C ILE A 31 -4.20 8.89 -9.67
N ASN A 32 -3.00 8.93 -9.10
CA ASN A 32 -1.76 8.94 -9.88
C ASN A 32 -1.40 7.50 -10.27
N VAL A 33 -2.02 6.99 -11.35
CA VAL A 33 -1.83 5.61 -11.82
C VAL A 33 -0.36 5.23 -11.99
N PRO A 34 0.51 6.04 -12.67
CA PRO A 34 1.93 5.70 -12.80
C PRO A 34 2.66 5.54 -11.46
N LEU A 35 2.32 6.35 -10.47
CA LEU A 35 2.92 6.25 -9.13
C LEU A 35 2.56 4.93 -8.45
N HIS A 36 1.29 4.54 -8.47
CA HIS A 36 0.84 3.29 -7.85
C HIS A 36 1.31 2.06 -8.62
N GLN A 37 1.39 2.12 -9.96
CA GLN A 37 2.07 1.10 -10.75
C GLN A 37 3.54 0.95 -10.37
N ALA A 38 4.24 2.07 -10.11
CA ALA A 38 5.63 2.04 -9.71
C ALA A 38 5.81 1.32 -8.36
N VAL A 39 4.94 1.57 -7.37
CA VAL A 39 4.96 0.87 -6.08
C VAL A 39 4.74 -0.63 -6.28
N GLY A 40 3.70 -1.04 -7.02
CA GLY A 40 3.41 -2.45 -7.30
C GLY A 40 4.58 -3.16 -7.98
N ARG A 41 5.22 -2.51 -8.97
CA ARG A 41 6.39 -3.05 -9.65
C ARG A 41 7.57 -3.23 -8.70
N VAL A 42 7.94 -2.20 -7.92
CA VAL A 42 9.06 -2.28 -6.99
C VAL A 42 8.82 -3.33 -5.90
N MET A 43 7.58 -3.43 -5.38
CA MET A 43 7.21 -4.51 -4.45
C MET A 43 7.47 -5.90 -5.06
N ALA A 44 7.12 -6.11 -6.34
CA ALA A 44 7.36 -7.37 -7.03
C ALA A 44 8.86 -7.64 -7.24
N GLU A 45 9.62 -6.64 -7.69
CA GLU A 45 11.06 -6.74 -7.93
C GLU A 45 11.82 -7.05 -6.64
N GLU A 46 11.50 -6.35 -5.53
CA GLU A 46 12.13 -6.60 -4.24
C GLU A 46 11.71 -7.95 -3.64
N THR A 47 10.44 -8.36 -3.85
CA THR A 47 9.99 -9.72 -3.48
C THR A 47 10.78 -10.78 -4.24
N ALA A 48 10.97 -10.60 -5.53
CA ALA A 48 11.71 -11.54 -6.37
C ALA A 48 13.18 -11.67 -5.93
N LYS A 49 13.86 -10.56 -5.68
CA LYS A 49 15.22 -10.54 -5.12
C LYS A 49 15.27 -11.28 -3.79
N LEU A 50 14.30 -11.05 -2.93
CA LEU A 50 14.23 -11.63 -1.60
C LEU A 50 14.12 -13.16 -1.62
N VAL A 51 13.42 -13.73 -2.61
CA VAL A 51 13.24 -15.18 -2.77
C VAL A 51 14.09 -15.78 -3.90
N ASP A 52 15.13 -15.08 -4.34
CA ASP A 52 16.05 -15.51 -5.41
C ASP A 52 15.32 -15.93 -6.70
N ASN A 53 14.29 -15.17 -7.06
CA ASN A 53 13.40 -15.38 -8.22
C ASN A 53 12.67 -16.74 -8.23
N LYS A 54 12.57 -17.43 -7.10
CA LYS A 54 11.92 -18.73 -6.99
C LYS A 54 11.28 -18.92 -5.62
N GLY A 55 10.01 -19.30 -5.59
CA GLY A 55 9.36 -19.64 -4.33
C GLY A 55 7.87 -19.40 -4.30
N LYS A 56 7.29 -19.69 -3.14
CA LYS A 56 5.87 -19.49 -2.83
C LYS A 56 5.70 -18.28 -1.93
N ILE A 57 4.90 -17.33 -2.35
CA ILE A 57 4.64 -16.14 -1.58
C ILE A 57 3.17 -16.05 -1.15
N VAL A 58 2.94 -15.36 -0.05
CA VAL A 58 1.60 -15.02 0.44
C VAL A 58 1.46 -13.50 0.41
N VAL A 59 0.38 -13.02 -0.18
CA VAL A 59 0.06 -11.60 -0.29
C VAL A 59 -0.99 -11.22 0.76
N ILE A 60 -0.82 -10.06 1.38
CA ILE A 60 -1.74 -9.48 2.36
C ILE A 60 -2.15 -8.10 1.85
N ALA A 61 -3.44 -7.91 1.60
CA ALA A 61 -4.01 -6.66 1.11
C ALA A 61 -5.35 -6.38 1.79
N ILE A 62 -5.90 -5.19 1.60
CA ILE A 62 -7.31 -4.90 1.93
C ILE A 62 -8.18 -5.08 0.69
N GLU A 63 -9.49 -5.18 0.92
CA GLU A 63 -10.45 -5.27 -0.17
C GLU A 63 -10.36 -4.03 -1.08
N THR A 64 -10.10 -4.27 -2.37
CA THR A 64 -9.80 -3.21 -3.35
C THR A 64 -11.02 -2.52 -3.92
N ALA A 65 -12.23 -3.00 -3.60
CA ALA A 65 -13.47 -2.43 -4.14
C ALA A 65 -13.64 -0.92 -3.84
N ARG A 66 -12.96 -0.43 -2.79
CA ARG A 66 -13.01 0.97 -2.36
C ARG A 66 -11.65 1.67 -2.37
N ASP A 67 -10.59 0.97 -2.81
CA ASP A 67 -9.23 1.48 -2.85
C ASP A 67 -8.64 1.27 -4.25
N ALA A 68 -8.88 2.27 -5.10
CA ALA A 68 -8.42 2.24 -6.49
C ALA A 68 -6.88 2.32 -6.59
N GLU A 69 -6.20 2.95 -5.63
CA GLU A 69 -4.74 3.04 -5.57
C GLU A 69 -4.13 1.66 -5.33
N LEU A 70 -4.62 0.97 -4.31
CA LEU A 70 -4.17 -0.38 -3.99
C LEU A 70 -4.49 -1.37 -5.12
N LYS A 71 -5.65 -1.20 -5.78
CA LYS A 71 -5.97 -2.04 -6.94
C LYS A 71 -4.90 -1.92 -8.02
N VAL A 72 -4.50 -0.70 -8.37
CA VAL A 72 -3.43 -0.46 -9.36
C VAL A 72 -2.09 -1.05 -8.92
N GLN A 73 -1.75 -0.94 -7.63
CA GLN A 73 -0.53 -1.54 -7.07
C GLN A 73 -0.54 -3.07 -7.22
N LEU A 74 -1.63 -3.73 -6.82
CA LEU A 74 -1.76 -5.18 -6.90
C LEU A 74 -1.76 -5.69 -8.35
N ASP A 75 -2.49 -5.03 -9.24
CA ASP A 75 -2.55 -5.40 -10.66
C ASP A 75 -1.13 -5.35 -11.30
N GLU A 76 -0.33 -4.31 -11.03
CA GLU A 76 1.03 -4.21 -11.56
C GLU A 76 2.01 -5.17 -10.84
N PHE A 77 1.82 -5.41 -9.53
CA PHE A 77 2.57 -6.41 -8.77
C PHE A 77 2.41 -7.80 -9.39
N GLU A 78 1.19 -8.27 -9.57
CA GLU A 78 0.91 -9.57 -10.19
C GLU A 78 1.43 -9.67 -11.62
N LYS A 79 1.23 -8.61 -12.41
CA LYS A 79 1.74 -8.54 -13.79
C LYS A 79 3.26 -8.62 -13.85
N THR A 80 3.95 -8.00 -12.89
CA THR A 80 5.42 -8.03 -12.82
C THR A 80 5.90 -9.40 -12.37
N LEU A 81 5.30 -10.01 -11.35
CA LEU A 81 5.64 -11.37 -10.93
C LEU A 81 5.45 -12.41 -12.03
N LYS A 82 4.38 -12.30 -12.83
CA LYS A 82 4.16 -13.21 -13.98
C LYS A 82 5.29 -13.14 -15.00
N LYS A 83 5.98 -12.00 -15.13
CA LYS A 83 7.15 -11.84 -16.02
C LYS A 83 8.43 -12.43 -15.42
N LEU A 84 8.51 -12.49 -14.10
CA LEU A 84 9.67 -12.95 -13.34
C LEU A 84 9.57 -14.45 -13.04
N SER A 85 9.20 -15.27 -13.97
CA SER A 85 8.94 -16.71 -13.88
C SER A 85 9.64 -17.45 -12.73
N GLY A 86 8.92 -18.26 -11.95
CA GLY A 86 9.45 -19.05 -10.82
C GLY A 86 8.86 -18.69 -9.45
N ILE A 87 8.15 -17.57 -9.35
CA ILE A 87 7.44 -17.17 -8.12
C ILE A 87 5.95 -17.48 -8.27
N THR A 88 5.40 -18.15 -7.27
CA THR A 88 3.97 -18.50 -7.23
C THR A 88 3.30 -17.79 -6.06
N VAL A 89 2.22 -17.07 -6.33
CA VAL A 89 1.34 -16.56 -5.28
C VAL A 89 0.48 -17.71 -4.77
N ALA A 90 0.86 -18.26 -3.61
CA ALA A 90 0.16 -19.38 -3.01
C ALA A 90 -1.21 -18.96 -2.47
N LYS A 91 -1.30 -17.75 -1.92
CA LYS A 91 -2.54 -17.20 -1.36
C LYS A 91 -2.50 -15.69 -1.27
N THR A 92 -3.65 -15.05 -1.51
CA THR A 92 -3.89 -13.64 -1.21
C THR A 92 -4.93 -13.55 -0.09
N TYR A 93 -4.58 -12.86 0.99
CA TYR A 93 -5.49 -12.54 2.09
C TYR A 93 -6.01 -11.13 1.90
N MET A 94 -7.29 -11.02 1.57
CA MET A 94 -8.00 -9.74 1.54
C MET A 94 -8.55 -9.47 2.94
N LEU A 95 -8.04 -8.43 3.59
CA LEU A 95 -8.48 -8.03 4.91
C LEU A 95 -9.66 -7.07 4.79
N GLU A 96 -10.71 -7.31 5.54
CA GLU A 96 -11.81 -6.36 5.66
C GLU A 96 -11.30 -5.07 6.33
N THR A 97 -11.65 -3.95 5.74
CA THR A 97 -11.35 -2.63 6.31
C THR A 97 -12.30 -2.37 7.46
N ASP A 98 -11.84 -2.50 8.69
CA ASP A 98 -12.59 -2.05 9.84
C ASP A 98 -12.80 -0.53 9.74
N ASN A 99 -14.01 -0.03 10.08
CA ASN A 99 -14.34 1.41 10.00
C ASN A 99 -13.38 2.31 10.80
N ARG A 100 -12.65 1.75 11.76
CA ARG A 100 -11.61 2.44 12.54
C ARG A 100 -10.39 2.82 11.70
N ALA A 101 -10.06 2.10 10.62
CA ALA A 101 -8.97 2.45 9.72
C ALA A 101 -9.23 3.76 8.94
N LYS A 102 -10.49 4.15 8.77
CA LYS A 102 -10.89 5.43 8.13
C LYS A 102 -10.43 6.67 8.91
N TYR A 103 -10.16 6.55 10.20
CA TYR A 103 -9.80 7.67 11.07
C TYR A 103 -8.32 7.72 11.44
N GLY A 104 -7.46 7.01 10.69
CA GLY A 104 -6.00 7.10 10.84
C GLY A 104 -5.41 6.45 12.11
N THR A 105 -6.23 5.81 12.96
CA THR A 105 -5.84 5.31 14.27
C THR A 105 -5.51 3.81 14.32
N GLY A 106 -5.41 3.12 13.16
CA GLY A 106 -5.08 1.70 13.14
C GLY A 106 -4.33 1.31 11.88
N SER A 107 -3.14 0.78 12.02
CA SER A 107 -2.45 0.07 10.94
C SER A 107 -3.29 -1.13 10.49
N GLY A 108 -3.46 -1.34 9.20
CA GLY A 108 -4.34 -2.38 8.65
C GLY A 108 -4.00 -3.82 9.06
N LEU A 109 -2.74 -4.13 9.44
CA LEU A 109 -2.28 -5.46 9.83
C LEU A 109 -2.02 -5.55 11.33
N SER A 110 -2.97 -6.11 12.09
CA SER A 110 -2.76 -6.35 13.51
C SER A 110 -1.83 -7.55 13.77
N ALA A 111 -1.11 -7.55 14.91
CA ALA A 111 -0.25 -8.63 15.36
C ALA A 111 -0.95 -10.00 15.30
N ARG A 112 -2.15 -10.10 15.86
CA ARG A 112 -2.95 -11.34 15.87
C ARG A 112 -3.27 -11.87 14.46
N ARG A 113 -3.59 -10.97 13.51
CA ARG A 113 -3.86 -11.36 12.12
C ARG A 113 -2.58 -11.82 11.43
N PHE A 114 -1.48 -11.10 11.62
CA PHE A 114 -0.17 -11.47 11.08
C PHE A 114 0.27 -12.86 11.55
N ILE A 115 0.28 -13.10 12.87
CA ILE A 115 0.64 -14.41 13.46
C ILE A 115 -0.22 -15.53 12.88
N ARG A 116 -1.54 -15.31 12.80
CA ARG A 116 -2.46 -16.30 12.20
C ARG A 116 -2.12 -16.59 10.74
N ILE A 117 -1.78 -15.59 9.94
CA ILE A 117 -1.42 -15.75 8.53
C ILE A 117 -0.11 -16.51 8.41
N VAL A 118 0.92 -16.14 9.16
CA VAL A 118 2.22 -16.84 9.18
C VAL A 118 2.02 -18.30 9.55
N ASN A 119 1.34 -18.59 10.67
CA ASN A 119 1.16 -19.95 11.16
C ASN A 119 0.29 -20.84 10.27
N LYS A 120 -0.60 -20.24 9.45
CA LYS A 120 -1.36 -20.97 8.42
C LYS A 120 -0.59 -21.21 7.13
N ASN A 121 0.56 -20.56 6.93
CA ASN A 121 1.33 -20.61 5.71
C ASN A 121 2.82 -20.85 6.00
N THR A 122 3.11 -21.82 6.83
CA THR A 122 4.49 -22.12 7.28
C THR A 122 5.41 -22.54 6.14
N ALA A 123 4.86 -22.99 5.01
CA ALA A 123 5.61 -23.36 3.79
C ALA A 123 5.77 -22.18 2.80
N ALA A 124 5.39 -20.96 3.18
CA ALA A 124 5.62 -19.79 2.35
C ALA A 124 7.08 -19.32 2.51
N ASP A 125 7.74 -19.04 1.41
CA ASP A 125 9.10 -18.48 1.40
C ASP A 125 9.09 -17.00 1.77
N ALA A 126 8.04 -16.25 1.37
CA ALA A 126 7.87 -14.86 1.75
C ALA A 126 6.41 -14.44 1.96
N LEU A 127 6.23 -13.40 2.79
CA LEU A 127 5.00 -12.64 2.93
C LEU A 127 5.19 -11.24 2.32
N VAL A 128 4.17 -10.77 1.61
CA VAL A 128 4.13 -9.43 1.01
C VAL A 128 2.92 -8.70 1.52
N SER A 129 3.10 -7.58 2.22
CA SER A 129 2.01 -6.80 2.80
C SER A 129 1.89 -5.43 2.15
N PHE A 130 0.73 -5.16 1.57
CA PHE A 130 0.31 -3.84 1.08
C PHE A 130 -0.46 -3.02 2.13
N VAL A 131 -0.59 -3.57 3.34
CA VAL A 131 -1.38 -2.96 4.42
C VAL A 131 -0.53 -2.55 5.62
N GLY A 132 0.77 -2.49 5.42
CA GLY A 132 1.73 -2.16 6.46
C GLY A 132 2.33 -3.36 7.17
N ALA A 133 3.23 -3.07 8.10
CA ALA A 133 3.83 -4.05 8.98
C ALA A 133 3.10 -4.08 10.33
N PRO A 134 2.98 -5.24 10.98
CA PRO A 134 2.36 -5.34 12.29
C PRO A 134 3.27 -4.76 13.37
N GLU A 135 2.68 -4.28 14.45
CA GLU A 135 3.41 -4.01 15.68
C GLU A 135 3.39 -5.26 16.55
N LEU A 136 4.56 -5.87 16.77
CA LEU A 136 4.69 -7.12 17.50
C LEU A 136 5.41 -6.91 18.84
N LYS A 137 4.86 -7.49 19.90
CA LYS A 137 5.51 -7.65 21.20
C LYS A 137 6.40 -8.88 21.21
N ASP A 138 7.31 -8.97 22.17
CA ASP A 138 8.27 -10.09 22.21
C ASP A 138 7.59 -11.44 22.48
N ASP A 139 6.53 -11.45 23.30
CA ASP A 139 5.68 -12.63 23.54
C ASP A 139 4.88 -13.05 22.30
N GLU A 140 4.47 -12.10 21.47
CA GLU A 140 3.78 -12.34 20.18
C GLU A 140 4.74 -12.90 19.12
N ILE A 141 5.99 -12.45 19.12
CA ILE A 141 7.05 -12.98 18.23
C ILE A 141 7.30 -14.47 18.55
N GLY A 142 7.25 -14.85 19.82
CA GLY A 142 7.37 -16.24 20.27
C GLY A 142 6.26 -17.17 19.77
N GLN A 143 5.12 -16.64 19.33
CA GLN A 143 4.00 -17.41 18.80
C GLN A 143 4.12 -17.76 17.32
N LEU A 144 5.14 -17.23 16.62
CA LEU A 144 5.38 -17.51 15.20
C LEU A 144 5.96 -18.93 15.04
N GLN A 145 5.26 -19.77 14.29
CA GLN A 145 5.69 -21.14 13.96
C GLN A 145 6.68 -21.19 12.79
N ALA A 146 6.75 -20.11 11.99
CA ALA A 146 7.68 -19.96 10.88
C ALA A 146 8.16 -18.50 10.82
N ARG A 147 9.27 -18.29 10.12
CA ARG A 147 9.82 -16.95 9.86
C ARG A 147 10.04 -16.78 8.35
N PRO A 148 8.95 -16.66 7.56
CA PRO A 148 9.09 -16.35 6.14
C PRO A 148 9.76 -14.98 5.99
N LYS A 149 10.46 -14.77 4.89
CA LYS A 149 10.94 -13.45 4.51
C LYS A 149 9.74 -12.49 4.40
N PHE A 150 9.89 -11.27 4.90
CA PHE A 150 8.75 -10.34 4.94
C PHE A 150 9.11 -9.01 4.28
N ILE A 151 8.24 -8.57 3.38
CA ILE A 151 8.27 -7.25 2.76
C ILE A 151 6.95 -6.53 3.01
N ALA A 152 7.01 -5.25 3.33
CA ALA A 152 5.81 -4.46 3.60
C ALA A 152 5.90 -3.05 3.03
N GLU A 153 4.79 -2.54 2.50
CA GLU A 153 4.60 -1.10 2.34
C GLU A 153 4.29 -0.49 3.72
N SER A 154 4.93 0.61 4.06
CA SER A 154 4.71 1.26 5.37
C SER A 154 4.71 2.77 5.26
N ARG A 155 3.81 3.39 6.00
CA ARG A 155 3.73 4.86 6.11
C ARG A 155 4.54 5.41 7.29
N SER A 156 4.98 4.55 8.21
CA SER A 156 5.74 4.95 9.41
C SER A 156 7.07 4.23 9.46
N ALA A 157 8.16 5.00 9.54
CA ALA A 157 9.51 4.48 9.66
C ALA A 157 9.82 3.96 11.08
N GLU A 158 9.27 4.62 12.11
CA GLU A 158 9.58 4.35 13.52
C GLU A 158 9.26 2.90 13.94
N LYS A 159 8.11 2.38 13.48
CA LYS A 159 7.68 1.01 13.78
C LYS A 159 8.52 -0.07 13.10
N LEU A 160 9.27 0.28 12.05
CA LEU A 160 10.04 -0.68 11.27
C LEU A 160 11.35 -1.08 11.94
N THR A 161 12.00 -0.17 12.67
CA THR A 161 13.32 -0.39 13.29
C THR A 161 13.32 -1.65 14.16
N LYS A 162 12.30 -1.85 14.99
CA LYS A 162 12.19 -3.05 15.84
C LYS A 162 12.05 -4.33 15.01
N LEU A 163 11.28 -4.31 13.93
CA LEU A 163 11.07 -5.47 13.07
C LEU A 163 12.34 -5.85 12.30
N PHE A 164 13.09 -4.86 11.81
CA PHE A 164 14.40 -5.08 11.19
C PHE A 164 15.40 -5.64 12.20
N ALA A 165 15.52 -5.06 13.40
CA ALA A 165 16.40 -5.53 14.46
C ALA A 165 16.12 -6.98 14.87
N LYS A 166 14.87 -7.40 14.86
CA LYS A 166 14.44 -8.77 15.15
C LYS A 166 14.47 -9.70 13.91
N GLN A 167 14.95 -9.21 12.76
CA GLN A 167 15.00 -9.92 11.47
C GLN A 167 13.62 -10.47 11.02
N LEU A 168 12.55 -9.82 11.44
CA LEU A 168 11.18 -10.17 11.05
C LEU A 168 10.73 -9.46 9.77
N LEU A 169 11.41 -8.38 9.39
CA LEU A 169 11.19 -7.62 8.18
C LEU A 169 12.52 -7.50 7.44
N GLN A 170 12.55 -7.79 6.15
CA GLN A 170 13.75 -7.70 5.33
C GLN A 170 13.74 -6.47 4.45
N VAL A 171 12.55 -6.09 3.95
CA VAL A 171 12.39 -4.93 3.07
C VAL A 171 11.12 -4.18 3.44
N ALA A 172 11.21 -2.86 3.47
CA ALA A 172 10.05 -1.98 3.54
C ALA A 172 10.05 -0.98 2.40
N ILE A 173 8.87 -0.69 1.87
CA ILE A 173 8.64 0.43 0.96
C ILE A 173 8.03 1.55 1.78
N VAL A 174 8.76 2.66 1.91
CA VAL A 174 8.38 3.78 2.77
C VAL A 174 8.17 5.03 1.95
N SER A 175 7.08 5.76 2.23
CA SER A 175 6.84 7.06 1.62
C SER A 175 7.88 8.08 2.09
N ARG A 176 8.41 8.87 1.14
CA ARG A 176 9.24 10.03 1.43
C ARG A 176 8.31 11.21 1.74
N PHE A 177 8.18 11.55 3.01
CA PHE A 177 7.52 12.79 3.40
C PHE A 177 8.46 13.96 3.16
N GLN A 178 8.21 14.70 2.07
CA GLN A 178 8.89 15.97 1.80
C GLN A 178 7.84 17.08 1.74
N PHE A 179 8.05 18.12 2.56
CA PHE A 179 7.30 19.36 2.48
C PHE A 179 8.24 20.49 2.05
N PRO A 180 7.86 21.31 1.07
CA PRO A 180 6.68 21.17 0.22
C PRO A 180 6.75 19.93 -0.68
N ALA A 181 5.59 19.39 -1.05
CA ALA A 181 5.53 18.27 -1.98
C ALA A 181 6.33 18.61 -3.26
N PRO A 182 7.18 17.70 -3.76
CA PRO A 182 7.95 17.99 -4.98
C PRO A 182 7.01 18.35 -6.12
N VAL A 183 7.38 19.39 -6.86
CA VAL A 183 6.63 19.84 -8.05
C VAL A 183 6.40 18.63 -8.96
N GLU A 184 5.16 18.39 -9.33
CA GLU A 184 4.76 17.29 -10.21
C GLU A 184 5.25 17.56 -11.65
N GLY A 185 6.53 17.26 -11.89
CA GLY A 185 6.99 17.04 -13.26
C GLY A 185 6.61 15.61 -13.67
N ASN A 186 6.33 15.38 -14.94
CA ASN A 186 6.07 14.03 -15.45
C ASN A 186 7.40 13.25 -15.53
N PRO A 187 7.69 12.32 -14.60
CA PRO A 187 8.87 11.49 -14.72
C PRO A 187 8.64 10.50 -15.87
N GLY A 188 9.65 10.30 -16.69
CA GLY A 188 9.53 9.46 -17.88
C GLY A 188 9.34 7.97 -17.60
N THR A 189 9.78 7.47 -16.44
CA THR A 189 9.76 6.03 -16.10
C THR A 189 9.07 5.75 -14.78
N LEU A 190 8.55 4.51 -14.59
CA LEU A 190 7.96 4.09 -13.32
C LEU A 190 8.96 4.16 -12.17
N ARG A 191 10.24 3.85 -12.40
CA ARG A 191 11.26 3.94 -11.36
C ARG A 191 11.44 5.39 -10.88
N GLN A 192 11.44 6.35 -11.77
CA GLN A 192 11.52 7.77 -11.42
C GLN A 192 10.27 8.24 -10.64
N TRP A 193 9.07 7.72 -10.96
CA TRP A 193 7.87 7.95 -10.18
C TRP A 193 8.00 7.43 -8.75
N PHE A 194 8.52 6.21 -8.60
CA PHE A 194 8.79 5.62 -7.29
C PHE A 194 9.77 6.47 -6.49
N ASP A 195 10.95 6.75 -7.04
CA ASP A 195 12.05 7.42 -6.33
C ASP A 195 11.70 8.85 -5.87
N LYS A 196 10.72 9.50 -6.50
CA LYS A 196 10.20 10.81 -6.05
C LYS A 196 9.41 10.73 -4.75
N ARG A 197 8.68 9.66 -4.51
CA ARG A 197 7.69 9.57 -3.42
C ARG A 197 7.94 8.45 -2.46
N PHE A 198 8.73 7.47 -2.85
CA PHE A 198 9.00 6.27 -2.06
C PHE A 198 10.48 5.95 -2.03
N GLN A 199 10.84 5.10 -1.10
CA GLN A 199 12.17 4.51 -1.00
C GLN A 199 12.08 3.09 -0.49
N VAL A 200 13.04 2.27 -0.92
CA VAL A 200 13.26 0.93 -0.38
C VAL A 200 14.14 1.06 0.86
N VAL A 201 13.71 0.45 1.94
CA VAL A 201 14.40 0.46 3.23
C VAL A 201 14.72 -0.97 3.63
N THR A 202 15.93 -1.19 4.06
CA THR A 202 16.46 -2.46 4.60
C THR A 202 16.99 -2.25 6.01
N ALA A 203 17.44 -3.32 6.66
CA ALA A 203 18.08 -3.22 7.97
C ALA A 203 19.29 -2.26 7.98
N GLU A 204 20.02 -2.15 6.86
CA GLU A 204 21.19 -1.28 6.72
C GLU A 204 20.81 0.20 6.60
N THR A 205 19.66 0.50 6.00
CA THR A 205 19.24 1.87 5.67
C THR A 205 18.16 2.44 6.60
N VAL A 206 17.55 1.61 7.45
CA VAL A 206 16.47 2.03 8.35
C VAL A 206 16.91 3.12 9.34
N GLY A 207 18.19 3.09 9.78
CA GLY A 207 18.74 4.10 10.69
C GLY A 207 18.91 5.50 10.06
N ALA A 208 18.89 5.61 8.73
CA ALA A 208 18.98 6.87 8.01
C ALA A 208 17.59 7.53 7.76
N LEU A 209 16.51 6.87 8.15
CA LEU A 209 15.18 7.44 8.04
C LEU A 209 15.03 8.60 9.03
N PRO A 210 14.40 9.73 8.62
CA PRO A 210 14.11 10.80 9.55
C PRO A 210 13.20 10.26 10.66
N THR A 211 13.72 10.25 11.88
CA THR A 211 12.91 10.02 13.07
C THR A 211 12.04 11.27 13.23
N GLY A 212 10.78 11.18 12.81
CA GLY A 212 9.83 12.27 12.98
C GLY A 212 9.53 12.43 14.45
N THR A 213 10.26 13.31 15.12
CA THR A 213 9.72 14.05 16.25
C THR A 213 8.72 15.04 15.66
N ALA A 214 7.44 14.66 15.64
CA ALA A 214 6.39 15.65 15.58
C ALA A 214 6.45 16.42 16.91
N GLU A 215 7.10 17.59 16.90
CA GLU A 215 6.84 18.64 17.88
C GLU A 215 5.47 19.24 17.65
#